data_202e5c25db4e264f9742cbe5f978a8fe
#
_entry.id   202e5c25db4e264f9742cbe5f978a8fe
#
_cell.length_a   1.000
_cell.length_b   1.000
_cell.length_c   1.000
_cell.angle_alpha   90.00
_cell.angle_beta   90.00
_cell.angle_gamma   90.00
#
_symmetry.space_group_name_H-M   'P 1'
#
loop_
_entity.id
_entity.type
_entity.pdbx_description
1 polymer ?
#
loop_
_entity_poly.entity_id
_entity_poly.type
_entity_poly.pdbx_seq_one_letter_code
_entity_poly.pdbx_strand_id
1 'polypeptide(L)'
;MTTPNRFTREGFIQAQEEIAKAAEEKAAQRQHAKQKLTARERLSLFFDDGVWHEVGQFIGGSVREGRIGSAVAAGFGRVQGRMVAAYAQDFSVLGGTLGKVEGDKIVDLIDRGIRMRIPIVGIQDSGGARIQEGVVALAQYGRIFKKTCEASGLVPQISIILGPCAGGAVYQPALTDFIVMTRENSHMFVTGPDVVAATTGEKVTLDELGGATIHNFQSGVAHHMADTEEEAIDYVRSLLAYLPSSCEVAPPKYEYVPNAEDEDAARAVADLVPTAARQPYDVRDVVRALVDHGEYVEIQDLFAPNVTIGFACVDGQSVGIVANQPMNDAGTLDVDASEKAARFVRFCDAFGLPIVTFVDVPGYRPGTEQEQAGIIRRGAKVIVAYANATVPMVTVILRKAYGGAYIVMGSKSIGADLAFAWPDAQIAVMGAEGAASIMYRRELAAAREDGTFDETKAALVARYEDETVNPEVSVASGQLDGIIAPADTRQTIIDSLHLLATKDQRAPHVKRHDNGPL
;
A
#
# COMPACT_ATOMS: atom_id res chain seq x y z
N MET A 1 15.39 52.63 -14.38
CA MET A 1 16.19 51.41 -14.34
C MET A 1 16.36 50.92 -15.77
N THR A 2 17.57 50.89 -16.31
CA THR A 2 17.85 50.40 -17.67
C THR A 2 17.61 48.90 -17.69
N THR A 3 16.72 48.41 -18.54
CA THR A 3 16.46 46.99 -18.73
C THR A 3 17.79 46.31 -19.08
N PRO A 4 18.23 45.28 -18.30
CA PRO A 4 19.48 44.60 -18.61
C PRO A 4 19.47 44.06 -20.04
N ASN A 5 20.59 44.13 -20.72
CA ASN A 5 20.70 43.58 -22.06
C ASN A 5 20.57 42.05 -21.98
N ARG A 6 19.37 41.50 -22.24
CA ARG A 6 19.02 40.09 -22.19
C ARG A 6 19.87 39.18 -23.10
N PHE A 7 20.73 39.74 -23.90
CA PHE A 7 21.63 39.03 -24.83
C PHE A 7 23.05 38.87 -24.31
N THR A 8 23.44 39.52 -23.19
CA THR A 8 24.69 39.23 -22.51
C THR A 8 24.50 38.00 -21.60
N ARG A 9 25.60 37.30 -21.27
CA ARG A 9 25.55 36.14 -20.35
C ARG A 9 24.86 36.50 -19.01
N GLU A 10 25.29 37.56 -18.38
CA GLU A 10 24.75 38.04 -17.11
C GLU A 10 23.28 38.48 -17.25
N GLY A 11 22.97 39.27 -18.28
CA GLY A 11 21.60 39.70 -18.55
C GLY A 11 20.64 38.55 -18.87
N PHE A 12 21.14 37.47 -19.49
CA PHE A 12 20.32 36.28 -19.74
C PHE A 12 20.00 35.52 -18.44
N ILE A 13 21.01 35.32 -17.57
CA ILE A 13 20.83 34.63 -16.25
C ILE A 13 19.88 35.46 -15.39
N GLN A 14 20.12 36.77 -15.27
CA GLN A 14 19.24 37.63 -14.50
C GLN A 14 17.79 37.59 -15.02
N ALA A 15 17.59 37.61 -16.34
CA ALA A 15 16.26 37.50 -16.92
C ALA A 15 15.59 36.15 -16.62
N GLN A 16 16.34 35.04 -16.56
CA GLN A 16 15.80 33.74 -16.15
C GLN A 16 15.30 33.79 -14.71
N GLU A 17 16.07 34.32 -13.79
CA GLU A 17 15.73 34.45 -12.36
C GLU A 17 14.49 35.33 -12.16
N GLU A 18 14.45 36.52 -12.83
CA GLU A 18 13.31 37.42 -12.78
C GLU A 18 12.02 36.79 -13.30
N ILE A 19 12.08 36.06 -14.42
CA ILE A 19 10.93 35.36 -14.99
C ILE A 19 10.45 34.23 -14.08
N ALA A 20 11.38 33.44 -13.53
CA ALA A 20 11.05 32.35 -12.60
C ALA A 20 10.36 32.90 -11.34
N LYS A 21 10.92 33.97 -10.76
CA LYS A 21 10.37 34.64 -9.58
C LYS A 21 8.96 35.20 -9.85
N ALA A 22 8.79 35.94 -10.94
CA ALA A 22 7.50 36.52 -11.31
C ALA A 22 6.42 35.45 -11.57
N ALA A 23 6.79 34.31 -12.15
CA ALA A 23 5.88 33.20 -12.37
C ALA A 23 5.47 32.56 -11.05
N GLU A 24 6.40 32.37 -10.12
CA GLU A 24 6.11 31.79 -8.79
C GLU A 24 5.24 32.73 -7.93
N GLU A 25 5.53 34.02 -7.91
CA GLU A 25 4.69 35.03 -7.23
C GLU A 25 3.24 35.00 -7.77
N LYS A 26 3.06 34.85 -9.07
CA LYS A 26 1.73 34.74 -9.69
C LYS A 26 1.04 33.40 -9.34
N ALA A 27 1.79 32.31 -9.28
CA ALA A 27 1.29 31.00 -8.86
C ALA A 27 0.84 31.05 -7.39
N ALA A 28 1.67 31.62 -6.52
CA ALA A 28 1.38 31.79 -5.09
C ALA A 28 0.09 32.60 -4.88
N GLN A 29 -0.06 33.75 -5.53
CA GLN A 29 -1.28 34.55 -5.43
C GLN A 29 -2.55 33.75 -5.77
N ARG A 30 -2.48 32.85 -6.77
CA ARG A 30 -3.64 32.06 -7.23
C ARG A 30 -3.91 30.85 -6.35
N GLN A 31 -2.87 30.19 -5.87
CA GLN A 31 -2.98 28.96 -5.08
C GLN A 31 -3.28 29.26 -3.61
N HIS A 32 -2.57 30.22 -3.00
CA HIS A 32 -2.82 30.62 -1.60
C HIS A 32 -4.23 31.20 -1.39
N ALA A 33 -4.81 31.87 -2.41
CA ALA A 33 -6.21 32.29 -2.36
C ALA A 33 -7.19 31.11 -2.27
N LYS A 34 -6.76 29.88 -2.57
CA LYS A 34 -7.51 28.62 -2.45
C LYS A 34 -7.00 27.75 -1.30
N GLN A 35 -6.15 28.29 -0.44
CA GLN A 35 -5.49 27.56 0.66
C GLN A 35 -4.67 26.35 0.17
N LYS A 36 -4.02 26.47 -0.99
CA LYS A 36 -3.19 25.45 -1.60
C LYS A 36 -1.77 25.96 -1.80
N LEU A 37 -0.79 25.07 -1.70
CA LEU A 37 0.60 25.35 -2.05
C LEU A 37 0.81 25.39 -3.57
N THR A 38 1.84 26.11 -4.03
CA THR A 38 2.30 26.04 -5.42
C THR A 38 3.00 24.72 -5.70
N ALA A 39 3.17 24.38 -6.97
CA ALA A 39 3.91 23.18 -7.37
C ALA A 39 5.35 23.16 -6.85
N ARG A 40 6.03 24.33 -6.79
CA ARG A 40 7.40 24.42 -6.29
C ARG A 40 7.48 24.43 -4.77
N GLU A 41 6.52 25.04 -4.08
CA GLU A 41 6.41 24.95 -2.62
C GLU A 41 6.21 23.51 -2.18
N ARG A 42 5.34 22.73 -2.85
CA ARG A 42 5.14 21.30 -2.61
C ARG A 42 6.43 20.48 -2.78
N LEU A 43 7.18 20.75 -3.86
CA LEU A 43 8.47 20.09 -4.08
C LEU A 43 9.52 20.52 -3.04
N SER A 44 9.56 21.80 -2.66
CA SER A 44 10.46 22.29 -1.62
C SER A 44 10.13 21.69 -0.25
N LEU A 45 8.85 21.48 0.06
CA LEU A 45 8.43 20.79 1.29
C LEU A 45 8.77 19.28 1.25
N PHE A 46 8.69 18.67 0.07
CA PHE A 46 8.97 17.25 -0.12
C PHE A 46 10.46 16.90 0.02
N PHE A 47 11.36 17.74 -0.48
CA PHE A 47 12.81 17.49 -0.43
C PHE A 47 13.46 18.03 0.85
N ASP A 48 14.52 17.38 1.31
CA ASP A 48 15.27 17.74 2.50
C ASP A 48 15.77 19.19 2.41
N ASP A 49 15.58 19.96 3.48
CA ASP A 49 15.98 21.37 3.59
C ASP A 49 15.43 22.28 2.48
N GLY A 50 14.41 21.82 1.76
CA GLY A 50 13.86 22.53 0.61
C GLY A 50 14.79 22.55 -0.62
N VAL A 51 15.85 21.74 -0.61
CA VAL A 51 16.91 21.76 -1.65
C VAL A 51 16.64 20.70 -2.72
N TRP A 52 16.41 21.16 -3.94
CA TRP A 52 16.23 20.30 -5.09
C TRP A 52 16.73 20.94 -6.38
N HIS A 53 16.98 20.14 -7.37
CA HIS A 53 17.47 20.58 -8.69
C HIS A 53 16.36 20.48 -9.73
N GLU A 54 15.77 21.62 -10.10
CA GLU A 54 14.73 21.69 -11.13
C GLU A 54 15.33 21.42 -12.52
N VAL A 55 14.70 20.54 -13.28
CA VAL A 55 15.10 20.22 -14.67
C VAL A 55 14.05 20.74 -15.64
N GLY A 56 14.52 21.31 -16.74
CA GLY A 56 13.64 21.74 -17.82
C GLY A 56 12.66 22.86 -17.45
N GLN A 57 13.02 23.79 -16.57
CA GLN A 57 12.18 24.90 -16.13
C GLN A 57 11.61 25.73 -17.31
N PHE A 58 12.39 25.91 -18.36
CA PHE A 58 12.01 26.68 -19.55
C PHE A 58 11.60 25.86 -20.77
N ILE A 59 11.42 24.52 -20.62
CA ILE A 59 10.90 23.70 -21.71
C ILE A 59 9.50 24.20 -22.10
N GLY A 60 9.28 24.48 -23.37
CA GLY A 60 8.04 25.08 -23.90
C GLY A 60 7.88 26.56 -23.62
N GLY A 61 8.83 27.19 -22.90
CA GLY A 61 8.89 28.59 -22.60
C GLY A 61 9.92 29.35 -23.44
N SER A 62 10.12 30.62 -23.09
CA SER A 62 11.12 31.47 -23.74
C SER A 62 11.57 32.59 -22.80
N VAL A 63 12.85 32.65 -22.52
CA VAL A 63 13.44 33.74 -21.73
C VAL A 63 13.28 35.09 -22.48
N ARG A 64 13.39 35.06 -23.81
CA ARG A 64 13.21 36.28 -24.65
C ARG A 64 11.79 36.82 -24.58
N GLU A 65 10.80 35.93 -24.47
CA GLU A 65 9.38 36.29 -24.36
C GLU A 65 8.92 36.50 -22.92
N GLY A 66 9.82 36.32 -21.95
CA GLY A 66 9.49 36.46 -20.52
C GLY A 66 8.52 35.39 -20.01
N ARG A 67 8.65 34.13 -20.47
CA ARG A 67 7.65 33.11 -20.25
C ARG A 67 8.27 31.77 -19.80
N ILE A 68 7.81 31.24 -18.67
CA ILE A 68 7.97 29.83 -18.31
C ILE A 68 6.99 28.98 -19.14
N GLY A 69 7.37 27.77 -19.52
CA GLY A 69 6.70 27.06 -20.60
C GLY A 69 5.69 26.00 -20.22
N SER A 70 5.77 25.39 -19.05
CA SER A 70 4.95 24.21 -18.76
C SER A 70 4.23 24.28 -17.43
N ALA A 71 3.09 23.58 -17.35
CA ALA A 71 2.32 23.36 -16.13
C ALA A 71 2.90 22.21 -15.26
N VAL A 72 4.20 21.93 -15.36
CA VAL A 72 4.88 20.90 -14.54
C VAL A 72 6.23 21.42 -14.07
N ALA A 73 6.44 21.43 -12.77
CA ALA A 73 7.76 21.50 -12.14
C ALA A 73 8.28 20.07 -11.94
N ALA A 74 9.54 19.81 -12.27
CA ALA A 74 10.12 18.47 -12.17
C ALA A 74 11.60 18.55 -11.82
N GLY A 75 12.10 17.62 -11.01
CA GLY A 75 13.49 17.63 -10.60
C GLY A 75 13.89 16.48 -9.68
N PHE A 76 15.04 16.64 -9.07
CA PHE A 76 15.70 15.66 -8.21
C PHE A 76 16.16 16.33 -6.92
N GLY A 77 16.01 15.63 -5.81
CA GLY A 77 16.49 16.08 -4.51
C GLY A 77 16.66 14.88 -3.58
N ARG A 78 17.00 15.15 -2.34
CA ARG A 78 17.10 14.11 -1.33
C ARG A 78 15.85 14.08 -0.46
N VAL A 79 15.46 12.89 -0.06
CA VAL A 79 14.46 12.64 0.97
C VAL A 79 15.10 11.68 1.96
N GLN A 80 15.28 12.12 3.21
CA GLN A 80 16.00 11.38 4.23
C GLN A 80 17.39 10.93 3.75
N GLY A 81 18.12 11.85 3.08
CA GLY A 81 19.45 11.62 2.53
C GLY A 81 19.51 10.85 1.22
N ARG A 82 18.45 10.23 0.75
CA ARG A 82 18.42 9.41 -0.48
C ARG A 82 17.85 10.18 -1.67
N MET A 83 18.41 9.96 -2.86
CA MET A 83 17.95 10.61 -4.09
C MET A 83 16.55 10.12 -4.48
N VAL A 84 15.69 11.08 -4.83
CA VAL A 84 14.34 10.84 -5.32
C VAL A 84 14.08 11.74 -6.54
N ALA A 85 13.37 11.23 -7.53
CA ALA A 85 12.84 12.01 -8.64
C ALA A 85 11.39 12.44 -8.30
N ALA A 86 11.06 13.72 -8.46
CA ALA A 86 9.70 14.16 -8.23
C ALA A 86 9.24 15.19 -9.25
N TYR A 87 7.93 15.20 -9.53
CA TYR A 87 7.28 16.26 -10.29
C TYR A 87 6.00 16.70 -9.60
N ALA A 88 5.61 17.95 -9.82
CA ALA A 88 4.34 18.51 -9.40
C ALA A 88 3.66 19.25 -10.55
N GLN A 89 2.36 19.00 -10.72
CA GLN A 89 1.55 19.74 -11.69
C GLN A 89 1.17 21.10 -11.11
N ASP A 90 1.31 22.14 -11.93
CA ASP A 90 1.01 23.52 -11.56
C ASP A 90 -0.38 23.91 -12.08
N PHE A 91 -1.37 23.82 -11.21
CA PHE A 91 -2.74 24.19 -11.54
C PHE A 91 -2.90 25.68 -11.91
N SER A 92 -1.97 26.55 -11.50
CA SER A 92 -1.99 27.98 -11.84
C SER A 92 -1.76 28.24 -13.34
N VAL A 93 -1.17 27.26 -14.05
CA VAL A 93 -0.89 27.30 -15.48
C VAL A 93 -1.87 26.41 -16.23
N LEU A 94 -2.82 27.02 -16.93
CA LEU A 94 -3.83 26.31 -17.74
C LEU A 94 -4.57 25.18 -16.99
N GLY A 95 -4.80 25.34 -15.67
CA GLY A 95 -5.46 24.33 -14.83
C GLY A 95 -4.67 23.04 -14.68
N GLY A 96 -3.34 23.09 -14.76
CA GLY A 96 -2.48 21.91 -14.67
C GLY A 96 -2.67 20.91 -15.82
N THR A 97 -3.37 21.28 -16.88
CA THR A 97 -3.73 20.34 -17.96
C THR A 97 -2.51 19.83 -18.72
N LEU A 98 -2.55 18.53 -19.05
CA LEU A 98 -1.49 17.84 -19.76
C LEU A 98 -1.56 18.12 -21.26
N GLY A 99 -0.53 18.74 -21.78
CA GLY A 99 -0.23 18.87 -23.20
C GLY A 99 1.05 18.12 -23.57
N LYS A 100 1.55 18.37 -24.80
CA LYS A 100 2.77 17.71 -25.29
C LYS A 100 3.98 18.01 -24.40
N VAL A 101 4.15 19.25 -24.01
CA VAL A 101 5.32 19.71 -23.24
C VAL A 101 5.34 19.07 -21.85
N GLU A 102 4.21 19.07 -21.16
CA GLU A 102 4.06 18.46 -19.85
C GLU A 102 4.30 16.96 -19.90
N GLY A 103 3.72 16.28 -20.90
CA GLY A 103 3.89 14.86 -21.10
C GLY A 103 5.33 14.45 -21.38
N ASP A 104 6.01 15.18 -22.26
CA ASP A 104 7.44 14.95 -22.56
C ASP A 104 8.29 15.12 -21.30
N LYS A 105 8.01 16.11 -20.45
CA LYS A 105 8.73 16.40 -19.23
C LYS A 105 8.54 15.31 -18.17
N ILE A 106 7.30 14.84 -17.97
CA ILE A 106 6.99 13.74 -17.03
C ILE A 106 7.64 12.44 -17.51
N VAL A 107 7.51 12.09 -18.80
CA VAL A 107 8.12 10.89 -19.39
C VAL A 107 9.64 10.90 -19.24
N ASP A 108 10.31 12.04 -19.49
CA ASP A 108 11.76 12.18 -19.31
C ASP A 108 12.18 11.99 -17.84
N LEU A 109 11.43 12.55 -16.89
CA LEU A 109 11.71 12.37 -15.47
C LEU A 109 11.58 10.91 -15.04
N ILE A 110 10.49 10.22 -15.44
CA ILE A 110 10.28 8.80 -15.12
C ILE A 110 11.43 7.97 -15.74
N ASP A 111 11.78 8.22 -16.98
CA ASP A 111 12.87 7.50 -17.67
C ASP A 111 14.23 7.70 -16.97
N ARG A 112 14.51 8.91 -16.48
CA ARG A 112 15.71 9.18 -15.65
C ARG A 112 15.63 8.46 -14.29
N GLY A 113 14.49 8.49 -13.61
CA GLY A 113 14.28 7.75 -12.36
C GLY A 113 14.57 6.24 -12.52
N ILE A 114 14.05 5.64 -13.60
CA ILE A 114 14.34 4.24 -13.97
C ILE A 114 15.84 4.00 -14.14
N ARG A 115 16.52 4.84 -14.95
CA ARG A 115 17.96 4.68 -15.24
C ARG A 115 18.85 4.93 -14.02
N MET A 116 18.44 5.85 -13.14
CA MET A 116 19.17 6.18 -11.92
C MET A 116 18.85 5.23 -10.77
N ARG A 117 17.87 4.34 -10.92
CA ARG A 117 17.41 3.42 -9.87
C ARG A 117 16.98 4.16 -8.59
N ILE A 118 16.14 5.18 -8.74
CA ILE A 118 15.64 6.00 -7.63
C ILE A 118 14.12 6.06 -7.64
N PRO A 119 13.47 6.23 -6.46
CA PRO A 119 12.03 6.36 -6.38
C PRO A 119 11.50 7.56 -7.18
N ILE A 120 10.25 7.45 -7.63
CA ILE A 120 9.57 8.48 -8.41
C ILE A 120 8.30 8.90 -7.66
N VAL A 121 8.16 10.21 -7.41
CA VAL A 121 6.96 10.77 -6.76
C VAL A 121 6.29 11.77 -7.68
N GLY A 122 4.99 11.58 -7.94
CA GLY A 122 4.17 12.48 -8.73
C GLY A 122 3.14 13.21 -7.87
N ILE A 123 3.17 14.54 -7.84
CA ILE A 123 2.16 15.38 -7.18
C ILE A 123 1.16 15.84 -8.23
N GLN A 124 -0.08 15.34 -8.13
CA GLN A 124 -1.14 15.53 -9.11
C GLN A 124 -2.05 16.70 -8.71
N ASP A 125 -2.24 17.63 -9.65
CA ASP A 125 -3.19 18.73 -9.54
C ASP A 125 -3.55 19.21 -10.96
N SER A 126 -4.50 18.51 -11.64
CA SER A 126 -4.72 18.66 -13.07
C SER A 126 -6.18 18.46 -13.47
N GLY A 127 -6.65 19.34 -14.33
CA GLY A 127 -7.93 19.18 -15.01
C GLY A 127 -7.95 18.14 -16.14
N GLY A 128 -6.88 17.34 -16.32
CA GLY A 128 -6.82 16.29 -17.33
C GLY A 128 -6.13 16.70 -18.64
N ALA A 129 -6.55 16.11 -19.75
CA ALA A 129 -5.98 16.39 -21.07
C ALA A 129 -6.25 17.83 -21.54
N ARG A 130 -5.25 18.48 -22.12
CA ARG A 130 -5.40 19.81 -22.73
C ARG A 130 -6.22 19.70 -24.02
N ILE A 131 -7.47 20.12 -23.97
CA ILE A 131 -8.45 19.95 -25.06
C ILE A 131 -7.94 20.62 -26.35
N GLN A 132 -7.26 21.78 -26.24
CA GLN A 132 -6.73 22.54 -27.37
C GLN A 132 -5.66 21.77 -28.17
N GLU A 133 -5.01 20.80 -27.57
CA GLU A 133 -4.00 19.96 -28.24
C GLU A 133 -4.59 18.63 -28.78
N GLY A 134 -5.86 18.37 -28.51
CA GLY A 134 -6.59 17.22 -29.05
C GLY A 134 -5.91 15.86 -28.79
N VAL A 135 -5.78 15.06 -29.86
CA VAL A 135 -5.19 13.71 -29.78
C VAL A 135 -3.73 13.70 -29.33
N VAL A 136 -3.00 14.80 -29.50
CA VAL A 136 -1.60 14.90 -29.05
C VAL A 136 -1.51 14.84 -27.53
N ALA A 137 -2.42 15.49 -26.81
CA ALA A 137 -2.52 15.41 -25.36
C ALA A 137 -2.85 13.98 -24.88
N LEU A 138 -3.77 13.30 -25.59
CA LEU A 138 -4.10 11.89 -25.27
C LEU A 138 -2.89 10.95 -25.50
N ALA A 139 -2.13 11.17 -26.57
CA ALA A 139 -0.92 10.39 -26.84
C ALA A 139 0.12 10.52 -25.72
N GLN A 140 0.20 11.69 -25.06
CA GLN A 140 1.10 11.87 -23.93
C GLN A 140 0.69 11.04 -22.73
N TYR A 141 -0.60 10.93 -22.41
CA TYR A 141 -1.05 9.99 -21.36
C TYR A 141 -0.63 8.57 -21.68
N GLY A 142 -0.82 8.09 -22.91
CA GLY A 142 -0.37 6.76 -23.31
C GLY A 142 1.13 6.53 -23.09
N ARG A 143 1.96 7.55 -23.37
CA ARG A 143 3.42 7.48 -23.11
C ARG A 143 3.75 7.45 -21.62
N ILE A 144 3.05 8.26 -20.79
CA ILE A 144 3.20 8.26 -19.34
C ILE A 144 2.80 6.89 -18.79
N PHE A 145 1.64 6.34 -19.18
CA PHE A 145 1.19 5.01 -18.72
C PHE A 145 2.22 3.92 -19.06
N LYS A 146 2.72 3.93 -20.29
CA LYS A 146 3.76 2.97 -20.69
C LYS A 146 5.00 3.09 -19.80
N LYS A 147 5.50 4.31 -19.53
CA LYS A 147 6.68 4.52 -18.69
C LYS A 147 6.44 4.17 -17.24
N THR A 148 5.25 4.46 -16.69
CA THR A 148 4.86 4.04 -15.35
C THR A 148 4.82 2.51 -15.23
N CYS A 149 4.28 1.82 -16.23
CA CYS A 149 4.34 0.35 -16.29
C CYS A 149 5.77 -0.20 -16.41
N GLU A 150 6.64 0.45 -17.19
CA GLU A 150 8.06 0.07 -17.29
C GLU A 150 8.83 0.27 -15.98
N ALA A 151 8.43 1.24 -15.16
CA ALA A 151 9.02 1.51 -13.85
C ALA A 151 8.49 0.57 -12.75
N SER A 152 7.31 -0.01 -12.93
CA SER A 152 6.65 -0.88 -11.95
C SER A 152 7.52 -2.07 -11.57
N GLY A 153 7.74 -2.26 -10.27
CA GLY A 153 8.63 -3.28 -9.73
C GLY A 153 10.13 -3.02 -9.94
N LEU A 154 10.52 -1.94 -10.63
CA LEU A 154 11.93 -1.53 -10.76
C LEU A 154 12.31 -0.46 -9.73
N VAL A 155 11.47 0.55 -9.56
CA VAL A 155 11.64 1.63 -8.60
C VAL A 155 10.30 1.93 -7.93
N PRO A 156 10.25 2.27 -6.65
CA PRO A 156 9.02 2.68 -5.99
C PRO A 156 8.39 3.90 -6.66
N GLN A 157 7.09 3.87 -6.88
CA GLN A 157 6.33 4.94 -7.50
C GLN A 157 5.18 5.37 -6.58
N ILE A 158 5.11 6.64 -6.23
CA ILE A 158 4.09 7.17 -5.31
C ILE A 158 3.40 8.37 -5.95
N SER A 159 2.08 8.42 -5.83
CA SER A 159 1.27 9.55 -6.28
C SER A 159 0.64 10.26 -5.08
N ILE A 160 0.78 11.58 -5.03
CA ILE A 160 0.13 12.45 -4.06
C ILE A 160 -0.89 13.30 -4.83
N ILE A 161 -2.16 13.18 -4.47
CA ILE A 161 -3.23 13.92 -5.12
C ILE A 161 -3.54 15.15 -4.27
N LEU A 162 -3.23 16.34 -4.77
CA LEU A 162 -3.42 17.62 -4.06
C LEU A 162 -4.35 18.58 -4.83
N GLY A 163 -5.23 18.01 -5.62
CA GLY A 163 -6.21 18.73 -6.40
C GLY A 163 -7.05 17.80 -7.26
N PRO A 164 -7.76 18.33 -8.27
CA PRO A 164 -8.46 17.49 -9.22
C PRO A 164 -7.47 16.61 -10.00
N CYS A 165 -7.87 15.37 -10.22
CA CYS A 165 -7.21 14.40 -11.08
C CYS A 165 -8.30 13.72 -11.92
N ALA A 166 -8.54 14.24 -13.13
CA ALA A 166 -9.72 13.92 -13.92
C ALA A 166 -9.39 13.27 -15.28
N GLY A 167 -10.28 12.42 -15.75
CA GLY A 167 -10.17 11.78 -17.06
C GLY A 167 -8.97 10.84 -17.15
N GLY A 168 -8.18 10.96 -18.22
CA GLY A 168 -6.96 10.17 -18.39
C GLY A 168 -5.94 10.31 -17.26
N ALA A 169 -5.97 11.40 -16.52
CA ALA A 169 -5.04 11.67 -15.42
C ALA A 169 -5.13 10.63 -14.28
N VAL A 170 -6.31 10.02 -14.03
CA VAL A 170 -6.50 9.08 -12.92
C VAL A 170 -5.78 7.75 -13.11
N TYR A 171 -5.51 7.35 -14.34
CA TYR A 171 -4.91 6.05 -14.60
C TYR A 171 -3.42 6.00 -14.26
N GLN A 172 -2.69 7.11 -14.41
CA GLN A 172 -1.29 7.13 -14.04
C GLN A 172 -1.08 6.91 -12.53
N PRO A 173 -1.78 7.60 -11.60
CA PRO A 173 -1.75 7.24 -10.18
C PRO A 173 -2.16 5.80 -9.91
N ALA A 174 -3.22 5.30 -10.56
CA ALA A 174 -3.68 3.93 -10.37
C ALA A 174 -2.65 2.85 -10.78
N LEU A 175 -1.66 3.22 -11.61
CA LEU A 175 -0.53 2.37 -12.00
C LEU A 175 0.67 2.49 -11.04
N THR A 176 0.67 3.45 -10.12
CA THR A 176 1.73 3.60 -9.10
C THR A 176 1.50 2.67 -7.90
N ASP A 177 2.50 2.53 -7.04
CA ASP A 177 2.44 1.61 -5.91
C ASP A 177 1.51 2.13 -4.80
N PHE A 178 1.60 3.44 -4.49
CA PHE A 178 0.80 4.07 -3.45
C PHE A 178 0.19 5.39 -3.92
N ILE A 179 -1.03 5.65 -3.44
CA ILE A 179 -1.77 6.88 -3.71
C ILE A 179 -2.17 7.50 -2.38
N VAL A 180 -1.78 8.76 -2.17
CA VAL A 180 -2.15 9.56 -0.99
C VAL A 180 -3.08 10.68 -1.43
N MET A 181 -4.16 10.90 -0.70
CA MET A 181 -5.15 11.94 -1.00
C MET A 181 -5.35 12.85 0.21
N THR A 182 -5.61 14.13 -0.02
CA THR A 182 -6.07 15.05 1.03
C THR A 182 -7.59 15.10 1.09
N ARG A 183 -8.14 15.20 2.29
CA ARG A 183 -9.59 15.13 2.56
C ARG A 183 -10.40 16.16 1.76
N GLU A 184 -9.96 17.41 1.72
CA GLU A 184 -10.78 18.49 1.20
C GLU A 184 -10.52 18.83 -0.28
N ASN A 185 -9.29 18.64 -0.75
CA ASN A 185 -8.85 19.18 -2.04
C ASN A 185 -8.67 18.12 -3.12
N SER A 186 -8.65 16.83 -2.77
CA SER A 186 -8.29 15.75 -3.70
C SER A 186 -9.52 15.08 -4.27
N HIS A 187 -9.58 15.03 -5.60
CA HIS A 187 -10.64 14.33 -6.30
C HIS A 187 -10.08 13.52 -7.46
N MET A 188 -10.51 12.26 -7.57
CA MET A 188 -10.16 11.37 -8.67
C MET A 188 -11.44 10.81 -9.31
N PHE A 189 -11.62 11.00 -10.61
CA PHE A 189 -12.76 10.42 -11.34
C PHE A 189 -12.46 10.31 -12.83
N VAL A 190 -13.02 9.32 -13.50
CA VAL A 190 -12.85 9.12 -14.95
C VAL A 190 -13.58 10.22 -15.72
N THR A 191 -14.79 10.60 -15.28
CA THR A 191 -15.57 11.68 -15.88
C THR A 191 -16.16 12.53 -14.76
N GLY A 192 -16.10 13.86 -14.92
CA GLY A 192 -16.60 14.80 -13.91
C GLY A 192 -18.13 14.84 -13.80
N PRO A 193 -18.67 15.47 -12.72
CA PRO A 193 -20.09 15.51 -12.42
C PRO A 193 -20.96 16.02 -13.57
N ASP A 194 -20.51 17.03 -14.32
CA ASP A 194 -21.27 17.58 -15.45
C ASP A 194 -21.47 16.56 -16.60
N VAL A 195 -20.45 15.73 -16.86
CA VAL A 195 -20.52 14.68 -17.88
C VAL A 195 -21.40 13.53 -17.38
N VAL A 196 -21.32 13.17 -16.10
CA VAL A 196 -22.20 12.18 -15.47
C VAL A 196 -23.65 12.64 -15.60
N ALA A 197 -23.95 13.89 -15.19
CA ALA A 197 -25.29 14.44 -15.29
C ALA A 197 -25.83 14.49 -16.73
N ALA A 198 -25.00 14.85 -17.71
CA ALA A 198 -25.38 14.89 -19.12
C ALA A 198 -25.63 13.48 -19.72
N THR A 199 -24.92 12.46 -19.24
CA THR A 199 -24.95 11.10 -19.83
C THR A 199 -25.95 10.18 -19.15
N THR A 200 -26.00 10.22 -17.80
CA THR A 200 -26.85 9.31 -16.99
C THR A 200 -28.03 10.00 -16.35
N GLY A 201 -28.03 11.34 -16.29
CA GLY A 201 -29.01 12.14 -15.55
C GLY A 201 -28.75 12.20 -14.04
N GLU A 202 -27.72 11.54 -13.54
CA GLU A 202 -27.34 11.51 -12.13
C GLU A 202 -26.68 12.83 -11.72
N LYS A 203 -27.09 13.38 -10.58
CA LYS A 203 -26.52 14.61 -10.02
C LYS A 203 -25.70 14.26 -8.79
N VAL A 204 -24.39 14.45 -8.89
CA VAL A 204 -23.43 14.15 -7.83
C VAL A 204 -22.48 15.33 -7.64
N THR A 205 -21.97 15.50 -6.43
CA THR A 205 -20.89 16.43 -6.13
C THR A 205 -19.54 15.81 -6.49
N LEU A 206 -18.47 16.60 -6.48
CA LEU A 206 -17.09 16.10 -6.67
C LEU A 206 -16.72 15.08 -5.59
N ASP A 207 -17.08 15.37 -4.32
CA ASP A 207 -16.78 14.50 -3.17
C ASP A 207 -17.53 13.17 -3.24
N GLU A 208 -18.83 13.20 -3.58
CA GLU A 208 -19.65 11.98 -3.73
C GLU A 208 -19.18 11.12 -4.91
N LEU A 209 -18.65 11.73 -5.98
CA LEU A 209 -18.20 10.99 -7.16
C LEU A 209 -16.82 10.37 -6.97
N GLY A 210 -15.89 11.11 -6.38
CA GLY A 210 -14.50 10.65 -6.29
C GLY A 210 -13.64 11.47 -5.34
N GLY A 211 -14.19 11.91 -4.21
CA GLY A 211 -13.44 12.53 -3.13
C GLY A 211 -12.56 11.52 -2.37
N ALA A 212 -11.67 12.03 -1.53
CA ALA A 212 -10.74 11.21 -0.76
C ALA A 212 -11.45 10.16 0.10
N THR A 213 -12.62 10.49 0.68
CA THR A 213 -13.42 9.55 1.47
C THR A 213 -13.87 8.35 0.64
N ILE A 214 -14.38 8.57 -0.58
CA ILE A 214 -14.82 7.48 -1.46
C ILE A 214 -13.65 6.53 -1.78
N HIS A 215 -12.48 7.10 -2.11
CA HIS A 215 -11.33 6.30 -2.53
C HIS A 215 -10.59 5.61 -1.39
N ASN A 216 -10.69 6.12 -0.17
CA ASN A 216 -10.10 5.48 1.01
C ASN A 216 -11.03 4.48 1.71
N PHE A 217 -12.37 4.64 1.64
CA PHE A 217 -13.30 3.76 2.36
C PHE A 217 -14.02 2.74 1.48
N GLN A 218 -14.29 3.08 0.20
CA GLN A 218 -15.17 2.27 -0.63
C GLN A 218 -14.46 1.64 -1.83
N SER A 219 -13.71 2.42 -2.61
CA SER A 219 -13.10 1.91 -3.84
C SER A 219 -11.71 1.32 -3.64
N GLY A 220 -11.05 1.60 -2.52
CA GLY A 220 -9.68 1.14 -2.24
C GLY A 220 -8.61 1.66 -3.22
N VAL A 221 -8.92 2.71 -3.98
CA VAL A 221 -7.96 3.33 -4.91
C VAL A 221 -6.86 4.05 -4.15
N ALA A 222 -7.21 4.77 -3.07
CA ALA A 222 -6.25 5.48 -2.24
C ALA A 222 -5.75 4.60 -1.08
N HIS A 223 -4.53 4.90 -0.65
CA HIS A 223 -3.81 4.15 0.37
C HIS A 223 -3.67 4.90 1.69
N HIS A 224 -3.84 6.22 1.65
CA HIS A 224 -3.83 7.08 2.84
C HIS A 224 -4.63 8.36 2.58
N MET A 225 -5.31 8.84 3.63
CA MET A 225 -6.07 10.09 3.62
C MET A 225 -5.48 11.03 4.66
N ALA A 226 -4.85 12.11 4.20
CA ALA A 226 -4.31 13.18 5.05
C ALA A 226 -5.30 14.34 5.17
N ASP A 227 -5.21 15.13 6.22
CA ASP A 227 -6.05 16.32 6.39
C ASP A 227 -5.47 17.53 5.65
N THR A 228 -4.14 17.65 5.54
CA THR A 228 -3.45 18.76 4.87
C THR A 228 -2.49 18.30 3.76
N GLU A 229 -2.02 19.23 2.92
CA GLU A 229 -1.00 18.96 1.90
C GLU A 229 0.35 18.59 2.56
N GLU A 230 0.67 19.24 3.68
CA GLU A 230 1.87 18.99 4.48
C GLU A 230 1.87 17.57 5.06
N GLU A 231 0.76 17.16 5.68
CA GLU A 231 0.62 15.80 6.21
C GLU A 231 0.73 14.72 5.12
N ALA A 232 0.13 14.98 3.95
CA ALA A 232 0.24 14.06 2.82
C ALA A 232 1.69 13.90 2.35
N ILE A 233 2.45 14.99 2.30
CA ILE A 233 3.86 15.00 1.93
C ILE A 233 4.71 14.30 2.99
N ASP A 234 4.49 14.59 4.27
CA ASP A 234 5.22 13.99 5.39
C ASP A 234 4.96 12.49 5.50
N TYR A 235 3.72 12.05 5.25
CA TYR A 235 3.40 10.63 5.18
C TYR A 235 4.21 9.91 4.08
N VAL A 236 4.32 10.51 2.88
CA VAL A 236 5.11 9.92 1.80
C VAL A 236 6.61 9.92 2.11
N ARG A 237 7.12 10.95 2.77
CA ARG A 237 8.51 10.99 3.25
C ARG A 237 8.77 9.87 4.26
N SER A 238 7.84 9.64 5.19
CA SER A 238 7.92 8.55 6.18
C SER A 238 7.82 7.17 5.50
N LEU A 239 6.91 7.02 4.54
CA LEU A 239 6.76 5.77 3.78
C LEU A 239 8.05 5.41 3.04
N LEU A 240 8.71 6.39 2.41
CA LEU A 240 9.98 6.17 1.71
C LEU A 240 11.09 5.66 2.64
N ALA A 241 11.03 5.89 3.96
CA ALA A 241 12.03 5.37 4.91
C ALA A 241 12.07 3.84 4.92
N TYR A 242 10.95 3.18 4.72
CA TYR A 242 10.86 1.71 4.73
C TYR A 242 11.22 1.07 3.38
N LEU A 243 11.22 1.83 2.29
CA LEU A 243 11.35 1.29 0.94
C LEU A 243 12.79 1.37 0.42
N PRO A 244 13.26 0.38 -0.35
CA PRO A 244 14.55 0.50 -1.05
C PRO A 244 14.47 1.55 -2.16
N SER A 245 15.62 1.98 -2.65
CA SER A 245 15.66 2.91 -3.80
C SER A 245 15.25 2.23 -5.11
N SER A 246 15.45 0.92 -5.23
CA SER A 246 15.03 0.10 -6.38
C SER A 246 15.03 -1.38 -6.00
N CYS A 247 14.47 -2.23 -6.85
CA CYS A 247 14.49 -3.68 -6.68
C CYS A 247 15.90 -4.32 -6.67
N GLU A 248 16.92 -3.57 -7.06
CA GLU A 248 18.32 -4.04 -7.09
C GLU A 248 19.08 -3.75 -5.79
N VAL A 249 18.47 -3.02 -4.87
CA VAL A 249 19.05 -2.60 -3.59
C VAL A 249 18.27 -3.24 -2.46
N ALA A 250 18.95 -3.76 -1.45
CA ALA A 250 18.30 -4.31 -0.27
C ALA A 250 17.41 -3.25 0.43
N PRO A 251 16.30 -3.66 1.04
CA PRO A 251 15.51 -2.78 1.89
C PRO A 251 16.35 -2.09 2.96
N PRO A 252 15.95 -0.90 3.41
CA PRO A 252 16.68 -0.19 4.45
C PRO A 252 16.85 -1.05 5.70
N LYS A 253 18.05 -0.98 6.27
CA LYS A 253 18.37 -1.54 7.57
C LYS A 253 18.97 -0.45 8.44
N TYR A 254 18.33 -0.20 9.58
CA TYR A 254 18.74 0.80 10.55
C TYR A 254 19.50 0.16 11.70
N GLU A 255 20.30 0.96 12.39
CA GLU A 255 20.89 0.51 13.65
C GLU A 255 19.79 0.46 14.71
N TYR A 256 19.55 -0.72 15.25
CA TYR A 256 18.61 -0.92 16.35
C TYR A 256 19.36 -1.33 17.60
N VAL A 257 19.11 -0.61 18.68
CA VAL A 257 19.63 -0.94 20.00
C VAL A 257 18.46 -1.46 20.84
N PRO A 258 18.48 -2.74 21.26
CA PRO A 258 17.45 -3.28 22.14
C PRO A 258 17.20 -2.38 23.36
N ASN A 259 15.95 -2.12 23.66
CA ASN A 259 15.53 -1.31 24.79
C ASN A 259 14.50 -2.04 25.65
N ALA A 260 14.40 -1.65 26.92
CA ALA A 260 13.53 -2.34 27.87
C ALA A 260 12.04 -2.19 27.52
N GLU A 261 11.63 -1.10 26.85
CA GLU A 261 10.24 -0.86 26.47
C GLU A 261 9.77 -1.85 25.43
N ASP A 262 10.53 -2.06 24.34
CA ASP A 262 10.23 -3.06 23.31
C ASP A 262 10.27 -4.49 23.88
N GLU A 263 11.24 -4.79 24.75
CA GLU A 263 11.34 -6.11 25.39
C GLU A 263 10.17 -6.40 26.33
N ASP A 264 9.73 -5.41 27.12
CA ASP A 264 8.60 -5.54 28.02
C ASP A 264 7.28 -5.68 27.26
N ALA A 265 7.09 -4.88 26.19
CA ALA A 265 5.94 -5.00 25.29
C ALA A 265 5.86 -6.41 24.65
N ALA A 266 6.98 -6.91 24.13
CA ALA A 266 7.03 -8.24 23.53
C ALA A 266 6.74 -9.36 24.55
N ARG A 267 7.23 -9.24 25.80
CA ARG A 267 6.92 -10.20 26.87
C ARG A 267 5.44 -10.21 27.27
N ALA A 268 4.80 -9.05 27.23
CA ALA A 268 3.38 -8.88 27.60
C ALA A 268 2.42 -9.14 26.43
N VAL A 269 2.88 -9.50 25.24
CA VAL A 269 2.05 -9.62 24.03
C VAL A 269 0.89 -10.61 24.17
N ALA A 270 1.03 -11.63 25.01
CA ALA A 270 -0.03 -12.58 25.30
C ALA A 270 -1.30 -11.92 25.88
N ASP A 271 -1.13 -10.87 26.68
CA ASP A 271 -2.24 -10.17 27.34
C ASP A 271 -3.12 -9.39 26.33
N LEU A 272 -2.60 -9.13 25.14
CA LEU A 272 -3.31 -8.43 24.07
C LEU A 272 -4.27 -9.34 23.29
N VAL A 273 -4.07 -10.66 23.35
CA VAL A 273 -4.88 -11.63 22.60
C VAL A 273 -5.75 -12.45 23.55
N PRO A 274 -7.06 -12.21 23.59
CA PRO A 274 -7.97 -12.98 24.47
C PRO A 274 -7.98 -14.46 24.11
N THR A 275 -7.97 -15.32 25.13
CA THR A 275 -8.12 -16.78 24.96
C THR A 275 -9.50 -17.19 24.44
N ALA A 276 -10.53 -16.38 24.75
CA ALA A 276 -11.89 -16.62 24.26
C ALA A 276 -11.98 -16.38 22.75
N ALA A 277 -12.24 -17.42 21.97
CA ALA A 277 -12.21 -17.40 20.51
C ALA A 277 -13.13 -16.34 19.83
N ARG A 278 -14.21 -15.92 20.53
CA ARG A 278 -15.18 -14.92 20.02
C ARG A 278 -14.92 -13.49 20.52
N GLN A 279 -13.98 -13.28 21.43
CA GLN A 279 -13.64 -11.97 21.93
C GLN A 279 -12.76 -11.24 20.91
N PRO A 280 -13.17 -10.05 20.40
CA PRO A 280 -12.34 -9.27 19.48
C PRO A 280 -11.16 -8.62 20.22
N TYR A 281 -10.11 -8.31 19.48
CA TYR A 281 -8.95 -7.51 19.90
C TYR A 281 -8.35 -6.82 18.68
N ASP A 282 -7.60 -5.77 18.90
CA ASP A 282 -6.92 -5.05 17.84
C ASP A 282 -5.55 -5.68 17.55
N VAL A 283 -5.39 -6.32 16.41
CA VAL A 283 -4.11 -6.95 16.03
C VAL A 283 -2.98 -5.94 15.85
N ARG A 284 -3.30 -4.66 15.60
CA ARG A 284 -2.28 -3.60 15.50
C ARG A 284 -1.51 -3.41 16.79
N ASP A 285 -2.13 -3.64 17.94
CA ASP A 285 -1.46 -3.59 19.24
C ASP A 285 -0.47 -4.76 19.39
N VAL A 286 -0.83 -5.95 18.88
CA VAL A 286 0.10 -7.09 18.79
C VAL A 286 1.28 -6.76 17.87
N VAL A 287 1.01 -6.18 16.70
CA VAL A 287 2.07 -5.76 15.77
C VAL A 287 3.01 -4.76 16.45
N ARG A 288 2.47 -3.71 17.08
CA ARG A 288 3.28 -2.69 17.78
C ARG A 288 4.11 -3.27 18.92
N ALA A 289 3.60 -4.25 19.64
CA ALA A 289 4.34 -4.92 20.70
C ALA A 289 5.53 -5.76 20.18
N LEU A 290 5.55 -6.12 18.90
CA LEU A 290 6.54 -7.03 18.30
C LEU A 290 7.53 -6.34 17.35
N VAL A 291 7.31 -5.06 17.02
CA VAL A 291 8.18 -4.29 16.12
C VAL A 291 9.03 -3.29 16.89
N ASP A 292 10.03 -2.71 16.24
CA ASP A 292 10.95 -1.75 16.85
C ASP A 292 10.19 -0.46 17.21
N HIS A 293 10.37 -0.01 18.46
CA HIS A 293 9.78 1.23 19.00
C HIS A 293 8.25 1.32 18.89
N GLY A 294 7.58 0.21 18.64
CA GLY A 294 6.14 0.17 18.39
C GLY A 294 5.71 0.90 17.10
N GLU A 295 6.65 1.21 16.22
CA GLU A 295 6.38 1.95 14.98
C GLU A 295 5.82 1.05 13.89
N TYR A 296 4.57 1.30 13.51
CA TYR A 296 3.86 0.61 12.43
C TYR A 296 3.17 1.60 11.51
N VAL A 297 3.60 1.67 10.26
CA VAL A 297 3.00 2.51 9.23
C VAL A 297 1.97 1.70 8.47
N GLU A 298 0.71 1.82 8.88
CA GLU A 298 -0.41 1.12 8.25
C GLU A 298 -0.73 1.72 6.87
N ILE A 299 -1.03 0.85 5.91
CA ILE A 299 -1.42 1.20 4.54
C ILE A 299 -2.88 0.80 4.34
N GLN A 300 -3.70 1.68 3.73
CA GLN A 300 -5.13 1.45 3.52
C GLN A 300 -5.89 1.12 4.82
N ASP A 301 -5.58 1.84 5.88
CA ASP A 301 -6.20 1.65 7.20
C ASP A 301 -7.73 1.77 7.20
N LEU A 302 -8.28 2.56 6.27
CA LEU A 302 -9.71 2.81 6.11
C LEU A 302 -10.41 1.85 5.12
N PHE A 303 -9.66 1.15 4.27
CA PHE A 303 -10.20 0.18 3.31
C PHE A 303 -10.01 -1.25 3.78
N ALA A 304 -11.04 -2.10 3.65
CA ALA A 304 -11.00 -3.50 4.07
C ALA A 304 -10.35 -3.68 5.46
N PRO A 305 -10.92 -3.08 6.51
CA PRO A 305 -10.28 -3.01 7.84
C PRO A 305 -10.19 -4.37 8.56
N ASN A 306 -10.79 -5.43 8.01
CA ASN A 306 -10.67 -6.82 8.45
C ASN A 306 -9.29 -7.45 8.17
N VAL A 307 -8.45 -6.77 7.39
CA VAL A 307 -7.02 -7.09 7.23
C VAL A 307 -6.21 -5.80 7.36
N THR A 308 -5.16 -5.80 8.17
CA THR A 308 -4.18 -4.72 8.24
C THR A 308 -2.93 -5.09 7.46
N ILE A 309 -2.39 -4.13 6.72
CA ILE A 309 -1.13 -4.21 5.99
C ILE A 309 -0.29 -2.97 6.27
N GLY A 310 1.00 -3.08 6.28
CA GLY A 310 1.86 -1.92 6.49
C GLY A 310 3.33 -2.28 6.64
N PHE A 311 4.14 -1.28 6.96
CA PHE A 311 5.58 -1.43 7.13
C PHE A 311 5.98 -1.18 8.58
N ALA A 312 7.01 -1.91 9.00
CA ALA A 312 7.65 -1.74 10.31
C ALA A 312 9.14 -2.10 10.20
N CYS A 313 9.87 -1.90 11.27
CA CYS A 313 11.20 -2.46 11.42
C CYS A 313 11.22 -3.56 12.50
N VAL A 314 11.99 -4.61 12.26
CA VAL A 314 12.29 -5.66 13.25
C VAL A 314 13.80 -5.87 13.27
N ASP A 315 14.44 -5.60 14.40
CA ASP A 315 15.91 -5.56 14.54
C ASP A 315 16.57 -4.65 13.48
N GLY A 316 15.97 -3.48 13.28
CA GLY A 316 16.36 -2.50 12.29
C GLY A 316 16.03 -2.85 10.84
N GLN A 317 15.61 -4.06 10.53
CA GLN A 317 15.26 -4.53 9.20
C GLN A 317 13.85 -4.09 8.81
N SER A 318 13.69 -3.35 7.70
CA SER A 318 12.38 -3.05 7.14
C SER A 318 11.67 -4.32 6.68
N VAL A 319 10.41 -4.48 7.10
CA VAL A 319 9.55 -5.64 6.79
C VAL A 319 8.15 -5.18 6.39
N GLY A 320 7.47 -5.98 5.57
CA GLY A 320 6.03 -5.87 5.33
C GLY A 320 5.25 -6.71 6.34
N ILE A 321 4.23 -6.14 6.94
CA ILE A 321 3.32 -6.81 7.87
C ILE A 321 1.99 -7.07 7.18
N VAL A 322 1.47 -8.28 7.30
CA VAL A 322 0.11 -8.66 6.89
C VAL A 322 -0.56 -9.35 8.06
N ALA A 323 -1.71 -8.87 8.51
CA ALA A 323 -2.40 -9.49 9.64
C ALA A 323 -3.93 -9.46 9.48
N ASN A 324 -4.60 -10.51 9.95
CA ASN A 324 -6.05 -10.48 10.11
C ASN A 324 -6.42 -9.59 11.28
N GLN A 325 -7.47 -8.75 11.12
CA GLN A 325 -7.93 -7.81 12.15
C GLN A 325 -9.25 -8.28 12.79
N PRO A 326 -9.21 -8.97 13.94
CA PRO A 326 -10.41 -9.53 14.56
C PRO A 326 -11.44 -8.51 15.05
N MET A 327 -11.06 -7.24 15.19
CA MET A 327 -12.00 -6.17 15.52
C MET A 327 -13.03 -5.92 14.40
N ASN A 328 -12.68 -6.26 13.16
CA ASN A 328 -13.53 -6.05 12.00
C ASN A 328 -13.87 -7.39 11.36
N ASP A 329 -15.15 -7.70 11.23
CA ASP A 329 -15.67 -8.96 10.65
C ASP A 329 -14.92 -10.23 11.15
N ALA A 330 -14.49 -10.21 12.43
CA ALA A 330 -13.71 -11.27 13.09
C ALA A 330 -12.41 -11.65 12.34
N GLY A 331 -11.86 -10.78 11.47
CA GLY A 331 -10.68 -11.06 10.65
C GLY A 331 -10.94 -11.97 9.44
N THR A 332 -12.22 -12.17 9.03
CA THR A 332 -12.55 -12.96 7.83
C THR A 332 -11.97 -12.32 6.57
N LEU A 333 -11.65 -13.13 5.58
CA LEU A 333 -11.28 -12.63 4.26
C LEU A 333 -12.52 -12.43 3.40
N ASP A 334 -12.68 -11.23 2.86
CA ASP A 334 -13.66 -10.90 1.83
C ASP A 334 -12.96 -10.51 0.52
N VAL A 335 -13.75 -10.03 -0.43
CA VAL A 335 -13.27 -9.59 -1.73
C VAL A 335 -12.22 -8.48 -1.61
N ASP A 336 -12.48 -7.47 -0.78
CA ASP A 336 -11.65 -6.28 -0.66
C ASP A 336 -10.37 -6.55 0.15
N ALA A 337 -10.46 -7.31 1.23
CA ALA A 337 -9.32 -7.78 2.00
C ALA A 337 -8.37 -8.64 1.15
N SER A 338 -8.93 -9.45 0.26
CA SER A 338 -8.14 -10.27 -0.67
C SER A 338 -7.36 -9.41 -1.68
N GLU A 339 -7.99 -8.38 -2.24
CA GLU A 339 -7.31 -7.43 -3.14
C GLU A 339 -6.19 -6.67 -2.43
N LYS A 340 -6.50 -6.13 -1.24
CA LYS A 340 -5.57 -5.38 -0.38
C LYS A 340 -4.33 -6.21 -0.04
N ALA A 341 -4.52 -7.40 0.53
CA ALA A 341 -3.43 -8.28 0.93
C ALA A 341 -2.59 -8.74 -0.27
N ALA A 342 -3.23 -9.18 -1.35
CA ALA A 342 -2.51 -9.68 -2.53
C ALA A 342 -1.62 -8.62 -3.17
N ARG A 343 -2.11 -7.38 -3.32
CA ARG A 343 -1.33 -6.27 -3.88
C ARG A 343 -0.13 -5.94 -3.00
N PHE A 344 -0.32 -5.91 -1.68
CA PHE A 344 0.74 -5.58 -0.73
C PHE A 344 1.84 -6.65 -0.69
N VAL A 345 1.48 -7.94 -0.65
CA VAL A 345 2.45 -9.06 -0.72
C VAL A 345 3.27 -8.97 -2.01
N ARG A 346 2.64 -8.70 -3.15
CA ARG A 346 3.35 -8.52 -4.43
C ARG A 346 4.29 -7.32 -4.42
N PHE A 347 3.88 -6.24 -3.77
CA PHE A 347 4.75 -5.07 -3.59
C PHE A 347 5.98 -5.41 -2.76
N CYS A 348 5.80 -6.07 -1.61
CA CYS A 348 6.91 -6.49 -0.76
C CYS A 348 7.89 -7.38 -1.54
N ASP A 349 7.38 -8.37 -2.28
CA ASP A 349 8.21 -9.25 -3.11
C ASP A 349 8.97 -8.50 -4.20
N ALA A 350 8.30 -7.57 -4.91
CA ALA A 350 8.94 -6.79 -5.97
C ALA A 350 10.14 -5.94 -5.47
N PHE A 351 10.10 -5.53 -4.21
CA PHE A 351 11.12 -4.66 -3.62
C PHE A 351 11.98 -5.35 -2.54
N GLY A 352 11.95 -6.67 -2.48
CA GLY A 352 12.82 -7.43 -1.60
C GLY A 352 12.53 -7.29 -0.10
N LEU A 353 11.33 -6.82 0.27
CA LEU A 353 10.91 -6.65 1.67
C LEU A 353 10.46 -8.00 2.25
N PRO A 354 11.09 -8.49 3.32
CA PRO A 354 10.59 -9.68 4.03
C PRO A 354 9.14 -9.48 4.51
N ILE A 355 8.37 -10.56 4.55
CA ILE A 355 6.96 -10.52 4.94
C ILE A 355 6.78 -11.28 6.25
N VAL A 356 6.19 -10.60 7.24
CA VAL A 356 5.73 -11.23 8.48
C VAL A 356 4.20 -11.24 8.48
N THR A 357 3.62 -12.44 8.60
CA THR A 357 2.17 -12.62 8.57
C THR A 357 1.66 -13.06 9.95
N PHE A 358 0.71 -12.34 10.51
CA PHE A 358 0.01 -12.73 11.73
C PHE A 358 -1.39 -13.23 11.40
N VAL A 359 -1.71 -14.45 11.83
CA VAL A 359 -2.94 -15.14 11.44
C VAL A 359 -3.90 -15.28 12.61
N ASP A 360 -5.10 -14.72 12.45
CA ASP A 360 -6.29 -15.04 13.25
C ASP A 360 -7.52 -14.98 12.33
N VAL A 361 -7.73 -16.02 11.54
CA VAL A 361 -8.73 -16.05 10.47
C VAL A 361 -9.72 -17.20 10.62
N PRO A 362 -11.02 -16.89 10.77
CA PRO A 362 -12.07 -17.94 10.87
C PRO A 362 -12.51 -18.51 9.51
N GLY A 363 -12.11 -17.89 8.41
CA GLY A 363 -12.48 -18.31 7.07
C GLY A 363 -12.63 -17.17 6.07
N TYR A 364 -13.06 -17.49 4.86
CA TYR A 364 -13.60 -16.52 3.92
C TYR A 364 -15.02 -16.12 4.34
N ARG A 365 -15.40 -14.84 4.10
CA ARG A 365 -16.74 -14.34 4.39
C ARG A 365 -17.76 -15.07 3.50
N PRO A 366 -18.71 -15.80 4.09
CA PRO A 366 -19.72 -16.52 3.33
C PRO A 366 -20.83 -15.57 2.86
N GLY A 367 -21.53 -15.94 1.81
CA GLY A 367 -22.75 -15.26 1.38
C GLY A 367 -22.81 -14.95 -0.10
N THR A 368 -24.03 -14.79 -0.60
CA THR A 368 -24.33 -14.56 -2.02
C THR A 368 -23.64 -13.30 -2.55
N GLU A 369 -23.56 -12.25 -1.74
CA GLU A 369 -22.87 -11.00 -2.07
C GLU A 369 -21.40 -11.25 -2.44
N GLN A 370 -20.68 -11.97 -1.61
CA GLN A 370 -19.25 -12.27 -1.82
C GLN A 370 -19.05 -13.21 -3.03
N GLU A 371 -19.89 -14.23 -3.18
CA GLU A 371 -19.83 -15.14 -4.33
C GLU A 371 -20.07 -14.39 -5.64
N GLN A 372 -21.10 -13.53 -5.69
CA GLN A 372 -21.43 -12.74 -6.87
C GLN A 372 -20.43 -11.62 -7.16
N ALA A 373 -19.80 -11.05 -6.11
CA ALA A 373 -18.68 -10.12 -6.25
C ALA A 373 -17.37 -10.81 -6.69
N GLY A 374 -17.36 -12.16 -6.79
CA GLY A 374 -16.25 -12.94 -7.33
C GLY A 374 -15.16 -13.23 -6.33
N ILE A 375 -15.52 -13.60 -5.10
CA ILE A 375 -14.58 -13.96 -4.02
C ILE A 375 -13.58 -15.05 -4.47
N ILE A 376 -14.03 -16.03 -5.27
CA ILE A 376 -13.15 -17.09 -5.78
C ILE A 376 -12.01 -16.50 -6.61
N ARG A 377 -12.33 -15.62 -7.56
CA ARG A 377 -11.33 -14.99 -8.44
C ARG A 377 -10.40 -14.04 -7.65
N ARG A 378 -10.97 -13.26 -6.74
CA ARG A 378 -10.21 -12.26 -5.97
C ARG A 378 -9.42 -12.91 -4.85
N GLY A 379 -9.98 -13.91 -4.16
CA GLY A 379 -9.25 -14.72 -3.18
C GLY A 379 -8.06 -15.48 -3.80
N ALA A 380 -8.19 -15.93 -5.04
CA ALA A 380 -7.09 -16.56 -5.76
C ALA A 380 -5.88 -15.64 -5.99
N LYS A 381 -6.06 -14.31 -5.96
CA LYS A 381 -4.93 -13.35 -6.04
C LYS A 381 -3.99 -13.48 -4.84
N VAL A 382 -4.52 -13.72 -3.64
CA VAL A 382 -3.72 -13.92 -2.43
C VAL A 382 -2.86 -15.17 -2.56
N ILE A 383 -3.44 -16.26 -3.10
CA ILE A 383 -2.71 -17.51 -3.37
C ILE A 383 -1.53 -17.23 -4.32
N VAL A 384 -1.80 -16.55 -5.45
CA VAL A 384 -0.77 -16.23 -6.44
C VAL A 384 0.32 -15.33 -5.86
N ALA A 385 -0.06 -14.35 -5.02
CA ALA A 385 0.87 -13.44 -4.42
C ALA A 385 1.87 -14.16 -3.49
N TYR A 386 1.38 -14.96 -2.55
CA TYR A 386 2.24 -15.71 -1.64
C TYR A 386 3.01 -16.84 -2.35
N ALA A 387 2.38 -17.60 -3.24
CA ALA A 387 3.03 -18.71 -3.94
C ALA A 387 4.16 -18.28 -4.89
N ASN A 388 4.11 -17.04 -5.40
CA ASN A 388 5.16 -16.48 -6.24
C ASN A 388 6.18 -15.64 -5.48
N ALA A 389 5.95 -15.31 -4.21
CA ALA A 389 6.84 -14.48 -3.42
C ALA A 389 8.19 -15.18 -3.20
N THR A 390 9.26 -14.44 -3.43
CA THR A 390 10.66 -14.92 -3.37
C THR A 390 11.39 -14.38 -2.13
N VAL A 391 10.83 -13.40 -1.45
CA VAL A 391 11.38 -12.82 -0.23
C VAL A 391 11.24 -13.75 0.98
N PRO A 392 12.00 -13.53 2.07
CA PRO A 392 11.77 -14.22 3.34
C PRO A 392 10.32 -14.05 3.82
N MET A 393 9.66 -15.14 4.17
CA MET A 393 8.29 -15.17 4.66
C MET A 393 8.19 -15.93 5.99
N VAL A 394 7.77 -15.24 7.04
CA VAL A 394 7.56 -15.78 8.38
C VAL A 394 6.09 -15.63 8.77
N THR A 395 5.45 -16.72 9.18
CA THR A 395 4.05 -16.71 9.58
C THR A 395 3.90 -17.13 11.05
N VAL A 396 3.12 -16.37 11.81
CA VAL A 396 2.78 -16.67 13.20
C VAL A 396 1.26 -16.75 13.35
N ILE A 397 0.77 -17.91 13.77
CA ILE A 397 -0.66 -18.12 14.05
C ILE A 397 -0.91 -17.75 15.51
N LEU A 398 -1.68 -16.68 15.70
CA LEU A 398 -1.97 -16.14 17.04
C LEU A 398 -3.13 -16.89 17.72
N ARG A 399 -4.19 -17.21 16.95
CA ARG A 399 -5.39 -17.84 17.51
C ARG A 399 -6.09 -18.76 16.50
N LYS A 400 -6.94 -18.25 15.61
CA LYS A 400 -7.69 -19.08 14.64
C LYS A 400 -6.99 -19.16 13.30
N ALA A 401 -7.02 -20.33 12.69
CA ALA A 401 -6.52 -20.59 11.34
C ALA A 401 -7.37 -21.65 10.67
N TYR A 402 -8.50 -21.23 10.04
CA TYR A 402 -9.48 -22.19 9.54
C TYR A 402 -9.57 -22.21 8.01
N GLY A 403 -9.62 -23.43 7.48
CA GLY A 403 -9.97 -23.73 6.10
C GLY A 403 -9.04 -23.11 5.05
N GLY A 404 -9.62 -22.77 3.90
CA GLY A 404 -8.87 -22.17 2.80
C GLY A 404 -8.27 -20.80 3.12
N ALA A 405 -8.88 -20.04 4.01
CA ALA A 405 -8.37 -18.74 4.44
C ALA A 405 -7.03 -18.85 5.21
N TYR A 406 -6.88 -19.87 6.07
CA TYR A 406 -5.59 -20.20 6.68
C TYR A 406 -4.52 -20.48 5.63
N ILE A 407 -4.85 -21.30 4.63
CA ILE A 407 -3.88 -21.64 3.58
C ILE A 407 -3.37 -20.40 2.87
N VAL A 408 -4.26 -19.49 2.48
CA VAL A 408 -3.88 -18.31 1.66
C VAL A 408 -3.18 -17.21 2.47
N MET A 409 -3.31 -17.21 3.79
CA MET A 409 -2.62 -16.26 4.68
C MET A 409 -1.17 -16.68 4.97
N GLY A 410 -0.40 -16.96 3.93
CA GLY A 410 1.01 -17.28 4.05
C GLY A 410 1.28 -18.57 4.83
N SER A 411 0.52 -19.65 4.60
CA SER A 411 0.85 -20.94 5.19
C SER A 411 2.12 -21.55 4.62
N LYS A 412 2.73 -22.48 5.34
CA LYS A 412 3.90 -23.23 4.86
C LYS A 412 3.62 -23.96 3.55
N SER A 413 2.37 -24.41 3.33
CA SER A 413 1.95 -25.13 2.12
C SER A 413 1.98 -24.27 0.86
N ILE A 414 1.90 -22.94 0.95
CA ILE A 414 1.95 -22.06 -0.20
C ILE A 414 3.21 -21.20 -0.29
N GLY A 415 4.19 -21.44 0.60
CA GLY A 415 5.49 -20.83 0.44
C GLY A 415 6.11 -20.13 1.63
N ALA A 416 5.43 -20.05 2.80
CA ALA A 416 6.11 -19.55 3.99
C ALA A 416 7.37 -20.39 4.29
N ASP A 417 8.47 -19.70 4.53
CA ASP A 417 9.74 -20.35 4.85
C ASP A 417 9.71 -20.96 6.25
N LEU A 418 9.14 -20.19 7.19
CA LEU A 418 8.97 -20.61 8.57
C LEU A 418 7.56 -20.25 9.05
N ALA A 419 6.93 -21.18 9.74
CA ALA A 419 5.58 -21.02 10.28
C ALA A 419 5.51 -21.52 11.72
N PHE A 420 4.99 -20.66 12.60
CA PHE A 420 4.87 -20.93 14.04
C PHE A 420 3.44 -20.71 14.51
N ALA A 421 3.10 -21.28 15.65
CA ALA A 421 1.82 -21.02 16.30
C ALA A 421 2.01 -20.79 17.80
N TRP A 422 1.10 -20.04 18.40
CA TRP A 422 0.97 -19.99 19.85
C TRP A 422 0.34 -21.28 20.37
N PRO A 423 0.54 -21.65 21.67
CA PRO A 423 0.09 -22.94 22.20
C PRO A 423 -1.42 -23.16 22.17
N ASP A 424 -2.19 -22.09 22.24
CA ASP A 424 -3.66 -22.08 22.23
C ASP A 424 -4.27 -21.80 20.85
N ALA A 425 -3.44 -21.80 19.80
CA ALA A 425 -3.91 -21.63 18.42
C ALA A 425 -4.81 -22.79 17.98
N GLN A 426 -5.82 -22.46 17.21
CA GLN A 426 -6.81 -23.40 16.69
C GLN A 426 -6.65 -23.52 15.17
N ILE A 427 -6.14 -24.65 14.70
CA ILE A 427 -5.84 -24.89 13.29
C ILE A 427 -6.67 -26.06 12.78
N ALA A 428 -7.59 -25.81 11.85
CA ALA A 428 -8.52 -26.83 11.36
C ALA A 428 -9.09 -26.53 9.98
N VAL A 429 -9.75 -27.52 9.38
CA VAL A 429 -10.51 -27.35 8.14
C VAL A 429 -11.69 -26.38 8.35
N MET A 430 -12.31 -26.42 9.54
CA MET A 430 -13.40 -25.52 9.95
C MET A 430 -13.50 -25.50 11.48
N GLY A 431 -14.21 -24.51 12.02
CA GLY A 431 -14.44 -24.41 13.45
C GLY A 431 -15.12 -25.66 14.03
N ALA A 432 -14.78 -26.02 15.27
CA ALA A 432 -15.15 -27.27 15.91
C ALA A 432 -16.67 -27.51 15.97
N GLU A 433 -17.49 -26.47 16.19
CA GLU A 433 -18.96 -26.62 16.20
C GLU A 433 -19.52 -27.08 14.84
N GLY A 434 -18.98 -26.54 13.75
CA GLY A 434 -19.36 -26.92 12.38
C GLY A 434 -18.90 -28.34 12.05
N ALA A 435 -17.65 -28.66 12.35
CA ALA A 435 -17.04 -29.94 12.11
C ALA A 435 -17.77 -31.07 12.89
N ALA A 436 -18.02 -30.87 14.18
CA ALA A 436 -18.76 -31.80 15.01
C ALA A 436 -20.18 -32.05 14.46
N SER A 437 -20.87 -31.02 14.00
CA SER A 437 -22.21 -31.14 13.43
C SER A 437 -22.24 -32.00 12.15
N ILE A 438 -21.16 -32.01 11.36
CA ILE A 438 -21.03 -32.81 10.14
C ILE A 438 -20.55 -34.23 10.46
N MET A 439 -19.45 -34.37 11.23
CA MET A 439 -18.81 -35.65 11.50
C MET A 439 -19.65 -36.56 12.39
N TYR A 440 -20.29 -35.99 13.40
CA TYR A 440 -21.06 -36.73 14.41
C TYR A 440 -22.57 -36.61 14.19
N ARG A 441 -23.01 -36.39 12.94
CA ARG A 441 -24.43 -36.19 12.60
C ARG A 441 -25.35 -37.28 13.14
N ARG A 442 -24.90 -38.55 13.15
CA ARG A 442 -25.70 -39.66 13.64
C ARG A 442 -25.83 -39.66 15.16
N GLU A 443 -24.73 -39.39 15.87
CA GLU A 443 -24.71 -39.29 17.33
C GLU A 443 -25.59 -38.13 17.82
N LEU A 444 -25.50 -36.98 17.13
CA LEU A 444 -26.32 -35.80 17.42
C LEU A 444 -27.82 -36.02 17.11
N ALA A 445 -28.15 -36.84 16.11
CA ALA A 445 -29.54 -37.20 15.81
C ALA A 445 -30.11 -38.07 16.93
N ALA A 446 -29.38 -39.10 17.40
CA ALA A 446 -29.78 -39.94 18.51
C ALA A 446 -29.95 -39.11 19.81
N ALA A 447 -29.00 -38.23 20.12
CA ALA A 447 -29.07 -37.33 21.27
C ALA A 447 -30.27 -36.38 21.28
N ARG A 448 -30.80 -36.01 20.08
CA ARG A 448 -32.05 -35.24 19.98
C ARG A 448 -33.26 -36.08 20.42
N GLU A 449 -33.29 -37.35 20.04
CA GLU A 449 -34.38 -38.28 20.44
C GLU A 449 -34.35 -38.54 21.95
N ASP A 450 -33.13 -38.62 22.52
CA ASP A 450 -32.91 -38.88 23.95
C ASP A 450 -32.97 -37.63 24.84
N GLY A 451 -33.07 -36.41 24.24
CA GLY A 451 -33.13 -35.15 24.96
C GLY A 451 -31.78 -34.65 25.53
N THR A 452 -30.67 -35.23 25.11
CA THR A 452 -29.30 -34.96 25.60
C THR A 452 -28.47 -34.18 24.57
N PHE A 453 -29.11 -33.53 23.59
CA PHE A 453 -28.47 -32.92 22.43
C PHE A 453 -27.37 -31.91 22.78
N ASP A 454 -27.65 -30.97 23.69
CA ASP A 454 -26.71 -29.91 24.02
C ASP A 454 -25.47 -30.44 24.76
N GLU A 455 -25.66 -31.35 25.69
CA GLU A 455 -24.57 -31.98 26.42
C GLU A 455 -23.70 -32.86 25.50
N THR A 456 -24.33 -33.67 24.67
CA THR A 456 -23.63 -34.52 23.70
C THR A 456 -22.89 -33.66 22.68
N LYS A 457 -23.50 -32.59 22.18
CA LYS A 457 -22.84 -31.66 21.23
C LYS A 457 -21.61 -31.03 21.89
N ALA A 458 -21.72 -30.50 23.09
CA ALA A 458 -20.59 -29.92 23.82
C ALA A 458 -19.43 -30.90 24.00
N ALA A 459 -19.72 -32.15 24.40
CA ALA A 459 -18.71 -33.18 24.53
C ALA A 459 -18.02 -33.55 23.21
N LEU A 460 -18.77 -33.63 22.12
CA LEU A 460 -18.24 -33.92 20.79
C LEU A 460 -17.40 -32.76 20.22
N VAL A 461 -17.78 -31.52 20.47
CA VAL A 461 -17.01 -30.35 20.14
C VAL A 461 -15.68 -30.36 20.90
N ALA A 462 -15.71 -30.53 22.20
CA ALA A 462 -14.50 -30.58 23.04
C ALA A 462 -13.54 -31.70 22.60
N ARG A 463 -14.09 -32.89 22.27
CA ARG A 463 -13.30 -34.02 21.76
C ARG A 463 -12.63 -33.65 20.43
N TYR A 464 -13.36 -33.03 19.51
CA TYR A 464 -12.81 -32.61 18.21
C TYR A 464 -11.72 -31.50 18.36
N GLU A 465 -11.91 -30.58 19.29
CA GLU A 465 -10.90 -29.57 19.62
C GLU A 465 -9.61 -30.20 20.12
N ASP A 466 -9.71 -31.14 21.07
CA ASP A 466 -8.55 -31.82 21.63
C ASP A 466 -7.83 -32.72 20.61
N GLU A 467 -8.56 -33.48 19.81
CA GLU A 467 -7.99 -34.46 18.86
C GLU A 467 -7.48 -33.83 17.55
N THR A 468 -8.01 -32.67 17.14
CA THR A 468 -7.83 -32.19 15.72
C THR A 468 -7.45 -30.72 15.58
N VAL A 469 -7.91 -29.86 16.50
CA VAL A 469 -7.81 -28.41 16.31
C VAL A 469 -6.54 -27.82 16.93
N ASN A 470 -5.85 -28.54 17.77
CA ASN A 470 -4.65 -28.08 18.47
C ASN A 470 -3.41 -27.96 17.53
N PRO A 471 -2.44 -27.09 17.83
CA PRO A 471 -1.27 -26.87 16.98
C PRO A 471 -0.28 -28.06 16.95
N GLU A 472 -0.33 -28.99 17.91
CA GLU A 472 0.56 -30.16 17.93
C GLU A 472 0.34 -31.06 16.71
N VAL A 473 -0.92 -31.22 16.28
CA VAL A 473 -1.27 -31.97 15.07
C VAL A 473 -0.64 -31.33 13.83
N SER A 474 -0.61 -30.00 13.77
CA SER A 474 -0.01 -29.26 12.66
C SER A 474 1.52 -29.36 12.64
N VAL A 475 2.18 -29.37 13.79
CA VAL A 475 3.63 -29.63 13.89
C VAL A 475 3.93 -31.07 13.50
N ALA A 476 3.19 -32.05 14.05
CA ALA A 476 3.39 -33.47 13.75
C ALA A 476 3.21 -33.81 12.26
N SER A 477 2.34 -33.05 11.56
CA SER A 477 2.12 -33.19 10.11
C SER A 477 3.07 -32.36 9.25
N GLY A 478 3.98 -31.58 9.85
CA GLY A 478 4.95 -30.72 9.14
C GLY A 478 4.36 -29.43 8.56
N GLN A 479 3.17 -29.03 8.97
CA GLN A 479 2.54 -27.77 8.57
C GLN A 479 3.06 -26.56 9.34
N LEU A 480 3.69 -26.79 10.49
CA LEU A 480 4.36 -25.79 11.31
C LEU A 480 5.78 -26.25 11.62
N ASP A 481 6.67 -25.27 11.84
CA ASP A 481 8.05 -25.50 12.29
C ASP A 481 8.15 -25.58 13.81
N GLY A 482 7.19 -25.00 14.54
CA GLY A 482 7.15 -25.07 15.99
C GLY A 482 5.97 -24.39 16.63
N ILE A 483 5.80 -24.69 17.90
CA ILE A 483 4.91 -23.99 18.83
C ILE A 483 5.81 -23.11 19.70
N ILE A 484 5.51 -21.82 19.77
CA ILE A 484 6.32 -20.82 20.47
C ILE A 484 5.53 -20.16 21.60
N ALA A 485 6.18 -19.85 22.69
CA ALA A 485 5.56 -19.01 23.72
C ALA A 485 5.29 -17.61 23.14
N PRO A 486 4.14 -16.98 23.45
CA PRO A 486 3.85 -15.65 22.95
C PRO A 486 4.98 -14.65 23.22
N ALA A 487 5.60 -14.68 24.40
CA ALA A 487 6.72 -13.82 24.80
C ALA A 487 7.99 -13.99 23.92
N ASP A 488 8.16 -15.15 23.27
CA ASP A 488 9.29 -15.45 22.41
C ASP A 488 9.05 -15.04 20.94
N THR A 489 7.85 -14.53 20.61
CA THR A 489 7.44 -14.26 19.23
C THR A 489 8.38 -13.27 18.53
N ARG A 490 8.71 -12.14 19.18
CA ARG A 490 9.63 -11.16 18.61
C ARG A 490 11.01 -11.77 18.31
N GLN A 491 11.59 -12.48 19.27
CA GLN A 491 12.90 -13.11 19.08
C GLN A 491 12.86 -14.19 17.99
N THR A 492 11.79 -14.99 17.93
CA THR A 492 11.61 -15.98 16.86
C THR A 492 11.53 -15.34 15.47
N ILE A 493 10.88 -14.17 15.32
CA ILE A 493 10.85 -13.43 14.06
C ILE A 493 12.25 -12.92 13.72
N ILE A 494 12.98 -12.34 14.67
CA ILE A 494 14.36 -11.85 14.47
C ILE A 494 15.27 -12.99 14.00
N ASP A 495 15.28 -14.12 14.71
CA ASP A 495 16.09 -15.28 14.37
C ASP A 495 15.74 -15.86 13.00
N SER A 496 14.42 -15.88 12.67
CA SER A 496 13.94 -16.31 11.35
C SER A 496 14.43 -15.40 10.23
N LEU A 497 14.35 -14.08 10.40
CA LEU A 497 14.81 -13.11 9.41
C LEU A 497 16.33 -13.21 9.22
N HIS A 498 17.09 -13.40 10.29
CA HIS A 498 18.54 -13.63 10.22
C HIS A 498 18.89 -14.94 9.49
N LEU A 499 18.18 -16.03 9.80
CA LEU A 499 18.36 -17.33 9.13
C LEU A 499 18.09 -17.20 7.63
N LEU A 500 17.06 -16.44 7.25
CA LEU A 500 16.60 -16.28 5.87
C LEU A 500 17.30 -15.13 5.12
N ALA A 501 18.22 -14.43 5.75
CA ALA A 501 18.88 -13.24 5.16
C ALA A 501 19.57 -13.51 3.81
N THR A 502 19.97 -14.74 3.56
CA THR A 502 20.64 -15.16 2.30
C THR A 502 19.71 -15.92 1.36
N LYS A 503 18.39 -15.94 1.65
CA LYS A 503 17.41 -16.60 0.78
C LYS A 503 17.48 -16.01 -0.63
N ASP A 504 17.81 -16.84 -1.61
CA ASP A 504 17.75 -16.51 -3.05
C ASP A 504 16.84 -17.53 -3.74
N GLN A 505 15.57 -17.23 -3.80
CA GLN A 505 14.57 -18.07 -4.46
C GLN A 505 14.13 -17.40 -5.77
N ARG A 506 15.03 -17.33 -6.74
CA ARG A 506 14.65 -16.86 -8.08
C ARG A 506 13.93 -17.98 -8.82
N ALA A 507 12.71 -17.71 -9.27
CA ALA A 507 11.99 -18.63 -10.14
C ALA A 507 12.83 -18.90 -11.42
N PRO A 508 12.92 -20.15 -11.90
CA PRO A 508 13.59 -20.43 -13.16
C PRO A 508 12.93 -19.63 -14.30
N HIS A 509 13.70 -18.79 -14.97
CA HIS A 509 13.26 -17.83 -15.99
C HIS A 509 12.83 -18.49 -17.32
N VAL A 510 11.86 -19.38 -17.28
CA VAL A 510 11.34 -19.99 -18.52
C VAL A 510 10.06 -19.33 -19.00
N LYS A 511 9.26 -18.75 -18.08
CA LYS A 511 8.01 -18.06 -18.42
C LYS A 511 8.26 -16.55 -18.65
N ARG A 512 7.56 -15.95 -19.62
CA ARG A 512 7.63 -14.51 -19.89
C ARG A 512 7.02 -13.66 -18.77
N HIS A 513 5.95 -14.15 -18.17
CA HIS A 513 5.24 -13.65 -16.99
C HIS A 513 4.28 -14.74 -16.50
N ASP A 514 3.73 -14.59 -15.32
CA ASP A 514 2.60 -15.41 -14.87
C ASP A 514 1.29 -14.96 -15.55
N ASN A 515 0.24 -15.76 -15.43
CA ASN A 515 -1.12 -15.44 -15.86
C ASN A 515 -2.08 -15.66 -14.68
N GLY A 516 -1.73 -15.07 -13.54
CA GLY A 516 -2.60 -15.04 -12.36
C GLY A 516 -3.85 -14.20 -12.61
N PRO A 517 -4.89 -14.34 -11.79
CA PRO A 517 -6.08 -13.50 -11.88
C PRO A 517 -5.69 -12.02 -11.61
N LEU A 518 -6.11 -11.11 -12.50
CA LEU A 518 -5.91 -9.65 -12.37
C LEU A 518 -7.05 -9.01 -11.58
#